data_afb333b7184cea5239f8b5ee234ddf73
#
_entry.id   afb333b7184cea5239f8b5ee234ddf73
#
_cell.length_a   1.000
_cell.length_b   1.000
_cell.length_c   1.000
_cell.angle_alpha   90.00
_cell.angle_beta   90.00
_cell.angle_gamma   90.00
#
_symmetry.space_group_name_H-M   'P 1'
#
loop_
_entity.id
_entity.type
_entity.pdbx_description
1 polymer ?
#
loop_
_entity_poly.entity_id
_entity_poly.type
_entity_poly.pdbx_seq_one_letter_code
_entity_poly.pdbx_strand_id
1 'polypeptide(L)'
;MSKIDPDFQPDPELLAHFPDISGNAVNGLGETRPRPPSCFFWHPPEKQTHGALRNFVMDRFVSSRDGGRDWGDVGDRGPALSEVSPTRREDTAANWTAIVKDFALSNEAELFGVAAMDPLWVYDGYDVSEPTVIVLGLAQDYEMMKHAPPRPGNHYSNTEVRRQYNRGARASKNLANFIRGLGFKATPHHGPDADALAMMPAALAAGLGELGKHGSIINRQLGSNFRLAAVTTDLPLILNSPDVFGADAFCTHCHVCTDACPPDAIMKTKQTVRGVHKWYVDFDKCIPYFAHRLGCALCMVVCPWSRPGVAGNLVAKFARRSQ
;
A
#
# COMPACT_ATOMS: atom_id res chain seq x y z
N MET A 1 -11.63 -23.32 5.13
CA MET A 1 -10.76 -23.05 6.31
C MET A 1 -11.64 -22.51 7.42
N SER A 2 -11.50 -22.97 8.67
CA SER A 2 -12.15 -22.33 9.81
C SER A 2 -11.58 -20.93 9.99
N LYS A 3 -12.42 -19.94 10.36
CA LYS A 3 -11.94 -18.60 10.71
C LYS A 3 -10.93 -18.67 11.86
N ILE A 4 -9.90 -17.84 11.79
CA ILE A 4 -9.07 -17.54 12.94
C ILE A 4 -9.88 -16.57 13.80
N ASP A 5 -9.96 -16.80 15.10
CA ASP A 5 -10.74 -15.99 16.05
C ASP A 5 -12.23 -15.81 15.65
N PRO A 6 -12.99 -16.90 15.53
CA PRO A 6 -14.40 -16.84 15.11
C PRO A 6 -15.28 -16.06 16.10
N ASP A 7 -14.87 -15.99 17.37
CA ASP A 7 -15.60 -15.34 18.45
C ASP A 7 -15.08 -13.92 18.76
N PHE A 8 -14.31 -13.34 17.83
CA PHE A 8 -13.79 -11.97 18.00
C PHE A 8 -14.93 -10.97 18.22
N GLN A 9 -14.81 -10.22 19.31
CA GLN A 9 -15.64 -9.05 19.60
C GLN A 9 -14.76 -7.81 19.67
N PRO A 10 -15.18 -6.68 19.06
CA PRO A 10 -14.47 -5.42 19.19
C PRO A 10 -14.36 -4.98 20.65
N ASP A 11 -13.24 -4.41 21.02
CA ASP A 11 -13.00 -3.82 22.32
C ASP A 11 -13.91 -2.61 22.55
N PRO A 12 -14.77 -2.58 23.60
CA PRO A 12 -15.64 -1.43 23.88
C PRO A 12 -14.86 -0.12 24.08
N GLU A 13 -13.67 -0.16 24.65
CA GLU A 13 -12.83 1.02 24.81
C GLU A 13 -12.39 1.60 23.46
N LEU A 14 -12.00 0.74 22.52
CA LEU A 14 -11.69 1.17 21.16
C LEU A 14 -12.92 1.76 20.46
N LEU A 15 -14.10 1.13 20.62
CA LEU A 15 -15.34 1.60 20.01
C LEU A 15 -15.75 3.00 20.50
N ALA A 16 -15.43 3.35 21.75
CA ALA A 16 -15.69 4.67 22.31
C ALA A 16 -14.90 5.81 21.61
N HIS A 17 -13.85 5.48 20.86
CA HIS A 17 -13.05 6.44 20.08
C HIS A 17 -13.49 6.60 18.63
N PHE A 18 -14.51 5.83 18.18
CA PHE A 18 -15.08 6.05 16.85
C PHE A 18 -15.85 7.37 16.82
N PRO A 19 -15.70 8.17 15.77
CA PRO A 19 -16.53 9.35 15.57
C PRO A 19 -17.94 8.93 15.10
N ASP A 20 -18.88 9.86 15.12
CA ASP A 20 -20.25 9.64 14.61
C ASP A 20 -20.30 9.34 13.12
N ILE A 21 -19.27 9.76 12.37
CA ILE A 21 -19.16 9.47 10.94
C ILE A 21 -18.43 8.16 10.68
N SER A 22 -19.05 7.28 9.90
CA SER A 22 -18.44 6.02 9.45
C SER A 22 -17.19 6.27 8.62
N GLY A 23 -16.13 5.49 8.85
CA GLY A 23 -14.94 5.50 8.02
C GLY A 23 -15.21 5.10 6.56
N ASN A 24 -16.21 4.25 6.34
CA ASN A 24 -16.67 3.92 5.00
C ASN A 24 -17.27 5.14 4.27
N ALA A 25 -18.00 6.00 4.97
CA ALA A 25 -18.53 7.25 4.41
C ALA A 25 -17.40 8.24 4.09
N VAL A 26 -16.41 8.40 4.98
CA VAL A 26 -15.22 9.24 4.70
C VAL A 26 -14.47 8.75 3.47
N ASN A 27 -14.35 7.43 3.31
CA ASN A 27 -13.73 6.81 2.14
C ASN A 27 -14.56 6.92 0.85
N GLY A 28 -15.81 7.38 0.94
CA GLY A 28 -16.70 7.60 -0.19
C GLY A 28 -17.38 6.33 -0.71
N LEU A 29 -17.68 5.36 0.18
CA LEU A 29 -18.50 4.19 -0.16
C LEU A 29 -19.90 4.64 -0.58
N GLY A 30 -20.34 4.21 -1.77
CA GLY A 30 -21.61 4.58 -2.39
C GLY A 30 -21.57 5.87 -3.24
N GLU A 31 -20.52 6.67 -3.15
CA GLU A 31 -20.38 7.88 -3.98
C GLU A 31 -20.16 7.51 -5.45
N THR A 32 -20.95 8.14 -6.32
CA THR A 32 -20.91 7.92 -7.77
C THR A 32 -20.07 8.95 -8.54
N ARG A 33 -19.70 10.06 -7.89
CA ARG A 33 -18.88 11.12 -8.49
C ARG A 33 -17.41 10.96 -8.07
N PRO A 34 -16.47 11.06 -9.02
CA PRO A 34 -15.05 11.12 -8.68
C PRO A 34 -14.74 12.34 -7.81
N ARG A 35 -13.90 12.14 -6.82
CA ARG A 35 -13.28 13.20 -6.01
C ARG A 35 -11.94 12.71 -5.45
N PRO A 36 -11.04 13.59 -5.05
CA PRO A 36 -9.86 13.27 -4.28
C PRO A 36 -10.18 12.49 -2.99
N PRO A 37 -9.25 11.68 -2.48
CA PRO A 37 -9.41 11.03 -1.19
C PRO A 37 -9.32 12.06 -0.07
N SER A 38 -10.20 11.94 0.92
CA SER A 38 -10.07 12.70 2.17
C SER A 38 -8.92 12.16 3.01
N CYS A 39 -8.25 13.02 3.77
CA CYS A 39 -7.31 12.59 4.79
C CYS A 39 -7.99 11.59 5.73
N PHE A 40 -7.34 10.48 5.99
CA PHE A 40 -7.95 9.39 6.73
C PHE A 40 -6.90 8.62 7.55
N PHE A 41 -7.28 7.85 8.44
CA PHE A 41 -6.66 7.09 9.53
C PHE A 41 -5.11 7.20 9.70
N TRP A 42 -4.32 7.12 8.64
CA TRP A 42 -2.85 7.21 8.70
C TRP A 42 -2.30 8.62 8.50
N HIS A 43 -3.17 9.62 8.32
CA HIS A 43 -2.79 11.02 8.32
C HIS A 43 -2.69 11.58 9.75
N PRO A 44 -2.07 12.77 9.94
CA PRO A 44 -2.04 13.45 11.20
C PRO A 44 -3.45 13.58 11.81
N PRO A 45 -3.62 13.37 13.13
CA PRO A 45 -4.94 13.31 13.76
C PRO A 45 -5.78 14.56 13.54
N GLU A 46 -5.13 15.73 13.52
CA GLU A 46 -5.77 17.05 13.33
C GLU A 46 -6.29 17.28 11.91
N LYS A 47 -5.91 16.45 10.94
CA LYS A 47 -6.34 16.54 9.53
C LYS A 47 -7.48 15.60 9.17
N GLN A 48 -8.03 14.86 10.13
CA GLN A 48 -9.00 13.80 9.87
C GLN A 48 -10.03 13.63 10.98
N THR A 49 -11.19 13.07 10.65
CA THR A 49 -12.28 12.84 11.60
C THR A 49 -12.02 11.69 12.58
N HIS A 50 -11.19 10.71 12.21
CA HIS A 50 -10.86 9.53 13.03
C HIS A 50 -9.57 9.73 13.85
N GLY A 51 -9.17 10.97 14.13
CA GLY A 51 -7.91 11.28 14.84
C GLY A 51 -7.84 10.69 16.25
N ALA A 52 -8.93 10.73 17.01
CA ALA A 52 -9.01 10.13 18.35
C ALA A 52 -8.80 8.61 18.30
N LEU A 53 -9.48 7.93 17.37
CA LEU A 53 -9.32 6.50 17.14
C LEU A 53 -7.88 6.15 16.72
N ARG A 54 -7.29 6.93 15.80
CA ARG A 54 -5.89 6.74 15.41
C ARG A 54 -4.95 6.83 16.60
N ASN A 55 -5.09 7.86 17.42
CA ASN A 55 -4.23 8.04 18.60
C ASN A 55 -4.35 6.86 19.55
N PHE A 56 -5.56 6.45 19.89
CA PHE A 56 -5.78 5.28 20.73
C PHE A 56 -5.12 4.01 20.18
N VAL A 57 -5.24 3.76 18.88
CA VAL A 57 -4.60 2.61 18.22
C VAL A 57 -3.08 2.74 18.25
N MET A 58 -2.53 3.94 17.97
CA MET A 58 -1.08 4.18 17.96
C MET A 58 -0.47 4.05 19.35
N ASP A 59 -1.16 4.52 20.40
CA ASP A 59 -0.71 4.37 21.79
C ASP A 59 -0.59 2.88 22.18
N ARG A 60 -1.52 2.04 21.72
CA ARG A 60 -1.43 0.60 21.90
C ARG A 60 -0.26 -0.02 21.13
N PHE A 61 0.03 0.45 19.92
CA PHE A 61 1.22 0.03 19.18
C PHE A 61 2.52 0.44 19.90
N VAL A 62 2.57 1.63 20.49
CA VAL A 62 3.73 2.12 21.24
C VAL A 62 3.89 1.36 22.58
N SER A 63 2.84 1.28 23.39
CA SER A 63 2.88 0.62 24.70
C SER A 63 3.21 -0.87 24.59
N SER A 64 2.84 -1.51 23.49
CA SER A 64 3.22 -2.91 23.24
C SER A 64 4.71 -3.09 22.96
N ARG A 65 5.46 -2.00 22.63
CA ARG A 65 6.92 -2.03 22.44
C ARG A 65 7.66 -2.06 23.79
N ASP A 66 7.16 -1.34 24.79
CA ASP A 66 7.81 -1.18 26.09
C ASP A 66 7.83 -2.49 26.92
N GLY A 67 7.04 -3.50 26.55
CA GLY A 67 7.03 -4.83 27.14
C GLY A 67 8.19 -5.76 26.72
N GLY A 68 9.30 -5.22 26.23
CA GLY A 68 10.46 -6.00 25.78
C GLY A 68 10.24 -6.73 24.45
N ARG A 69 9.25 -6.35 23.69
CA ARG A 69 8.98 -6.87 22.36
C ARG A 69 9.92 -6.18 21.37
N ASP A 70 10.85 -6.94 20.85
CA ASP A 70 11.68 -6.50 19.74
C ASP A 70 10.81 -6.39 18.48
N TRP A 71 10.31 -5.18 18.20
CA TRP A 71 9.57 -4.87 16.98
C TRP A 71 10.48 -4.79 15.76
N GLY A 72 11.71 -5.29 15.89
CA GLY A 72 12.75 -5.13 14.90
C GLY A 72 13.24 -3.69 14.81
N ASP A 73 14.39 -3.54 14.22
CA ASP A 73 15.03 -2.25 14.01
C ASP A 73 14.06 -1.28 13.31
N VAL A 74 13.73 -0.18 13.99
CA VAL A 74 13.11 0.99 13.33
C VAL A 74 14.10 1.69 12.39
N GLY A 75 15.30 1.16 12.30
CA GLY A 75 16.40 1.31 11.40
C GLY A 75 16.50 2.54 10.53
N ASP A 76 17.52 2.58 9.77
CA ASP A 76 17.78 3.62 8.78
C ASP A 76 16.62 3.77 7.79
N ARG A 77 16.05 4.97 7.74
CA ARG A 77 14.98 5.38 6.82
C ARG A 77 15.49 6.21 5.64
N GLY A 78 16.80 6.16 5.41
CA GLY A 78 17.45 6.84 4.31
C GLY A 78 17.86 8.28 4.58
N PRO A 79 18.59 8.89 3.65
CA PRO A 79 19.20 10.21 3.79
C PRO A 79 18.14 11.32 3.87
N ALA A 80 18.58 12.50 4.30
CA ALA A 80 17.85 13.74 4.06
C ALA A 80 17.78 14.02 2.55
N LEU A 81 16.79 14.80 2.13
CA LEU A 81 16.70 15.24 0.73
C LEU A 81 17.78 16.28 0.44
N SER A 82 18.49 16.08 -0.67
CA SER A 82 19.44 17.06 -1.18
C SER A 82 18.71 18.20 -1.88
N GLU A 83 19.36 19.32 -2.06
CA GLU A 83 18.91 20.37 -2.97
C GLU A 83 18.90 19.86 -4.41
N VAL A 84 18.03 20.44 -5.24
CA VAL A 84 18.02 20.17 -6.68
C VAL A 84 19.26 20.82 -7.32
N SER A 85 20.03 20.05 -8.08
CA SER A 85 21.19 20.59 -8.79
C SER A 85 20.79 21.78 -9.67
N PRO A 86 21.53 22.88 -9.64
CA PRO A 86 21.24 24.03 -10.51
C PRO A 86 21.51 23.71 -11.98
N THR A 87 22.29 22.65 -12.26
CA THR A 87 22.57 22.20 -13.63
C THR A 87 21.64 21.05 -14.00
N ARG A 88 20.73 21.32 -14.91
CA ARG A 88 19.83 20.31 -15.45
C ARG A 88 20.52 19.55 -16.57
N ARG A 89 20.61 18.24 -16.44
CA ARG A 89 21.15 17.37 -17.49
C ARG A 89 20.12 17.14 -18.59
N GLU A 90 20.58 16.92 -19.80
CA GLU A 90 19.72 16.66 -20.96
C GLU A 90 19.91 15.22 -21.43
N ASP A 91 18.80 14.52 -21.67
CA ASP A 91 18.75 13.21 -22.29
C ASP A 91 17.29 12.95 -22.77
N THR A 92 17.09 11.85 -23.50
CA THR A 92 15.77 11.42 -23.94
C THR A 92 14.96 10.80 -22.79
N ALA A 93 13.63 10.88 -22.86
CA ALA A 93 12.75 10.23 -21.90
C ALA A 93 13.01 8.71 -21.79
N ALA A 94 13.35 8.06 -22.91
CA ALA A 94 13.69 6.64 -22.93
C ALA A 94 14.95 6.33 -22.13
N ASN A 95 16.04 7.11 -22.33
CA ASN A 95 17.28 6.95 -21.59
C ASN A 95 17.09 7.24 -20.11
N TRP A 96 16.39 8.33 -19.77
CA TRP A 96 16.06 8.64 -18.37
C TRP A 96 15.29 7.51 -17.70
N THR A 97 14.27 6.95 -18.39
CA THR A 97 13.51 5.82 -17.84
C THR A 97 14.37 4.60 -17.57
N ALA A 98 15.29 4.28 -18.50
CA ALA A 98 16.23 3.17 -18.31
C ALA A 98 17.15 3.42 -17.11
N ILE A 99 17.75 4.61 -17.01
CA ILE A 99 18.69 4.99 -15.95
C ILE A 99 18.02 4.96 -14.57
N VAL A 100 16.85 5.59 -14.41
CA VAL A 100 16.17 5.63 -13.10
C VAL A 100 15.60 4.28 -12.71
N LYS A 101 15.17 3.47 -13.69
CA LYS A 101 14.74 2.09 -13.44
C LYS A 101 15.90 1.23 -12.95
N ASP A 102 17.05 1.28 -13.63
CA ASP A 102 18.23 0.54 -13.23
C ASP A 102 18.70 0.96 -11.83
N PHE A 103 18.76 2.27 -11.58
CA PHE A 103 19.05 2.79 -10.24
C PHE A 103 18.10 2.25 -9.19
N ALA A 104 16.78 2.31 -9.41
CA ALA A 104 15.78 1.88 -8.44
C ALA A 104 15.89 0.38 -8.14
N LEU A 105 16.01 -0.46 -9.18
CA LEU A 105 16.11 -1.91 -9.04
C LEU A 105 17.46 -2.38 -8.46
N SER A 106 18.51 -1.57 -8.59
CA SER A 106 19.80 -1.82 -7.94
C SER A 106 19.86 -1.29 -6.50
N ASN A 107 18.83 -0.53 -6.06
CA ASN A 107 18.77 0.12 -4.75
C ASN A 107 17.46 -0.20 -4.04
N GLU A 108 17.30 -1.43 -3.57
CA GLU A 108 16.22 -1.92 -2.70
C GLU A 108 14.88 -2.26 -3.36
N ALA A 109 14.51 -1.71 -4.53
CA ALA A 109 13.22 -1.98 -5.15
C ALA A 109 13.23 -3.29 -5.96
N GLU A 110 12.16 -4.07 -5.89
CA GLU A 110 11.93 -5.23 -6.77
C GLU A 110 10.98 -4.91 -7.93
N LEU A 111 10.11 -3.90 -7.76
CA LEU A 111 9.17 -3.46 -8.80
C LEU A 111 9.38 -1.97 -9.09
N PHE A 112 9.21 -1.61 -10.35
CA PHE A 112 9.29 -0.24 -10.84
C PHE A 112 8.22 -0.01 -11.90
N GLY A 113 7.51 1.11 -11.81
CA GLY A 113 6.58 1.56 -12.84
C GLY A 113 6.41 3.06 -12.80
N VAL A 114 5.98 3.63 -13.92
CA VAL A 114 5.83 5.08 -14.11
C VAL A 114 4.42 5.39 -14.60
N ALA A 115 3.75 6.35 -13.99
CA ALA A 115 2.45 6.86 -14.44
C ALA A 115 2.43 8.39 -14.50
N ALA A 116 1.55 8.95 -15.32
CA ALA A 116 1.20 10.35 -15.21
C ALA A 116 0.46 10.60 -13.89
N MET A 117 0.74 11.73 -13.23
CA MET A 117 -0.01 12.13 -12.05
C MET A 117 -1.46 12.43 -12.40
N ASP A 118 -2.37 11.90 -11.58
CA ASP A 118 -3.79 12.24 -11.61
C ASP A 118 -4.12 13.02 -10.32
N PRO A 119 -4.67 14.23 -10.40
CA PRO A 119 -5.09 15.00 -9.23
C PRO A 119 -6.04 14.25 -8.29
N LEU A 120 -6.81 13.29 -8.79
CA LEU A 120 -7.68 12.43 -8.01
C LEU A 120 -6.92 11.46 -7.08
N TRP A 121 -5.60 11.39 -7.16
CA TRP A 121 -4.75 10.60 -6.25
C TRP A 121 -4.14 11.42 -5.12
N VAL A 122 -4.29 12.75 -5.19
CA VAL A 122 -3.78 13.66 -4.16
C VAL A 122 -4.84 13.82 -3.06
N TYR A 123 -4.45 13.68 -1.81
CA TYR A 123 -5.36 13.84 -0.68
C TYR A 123 -5.79 15.29 -0.50
N ASP A 124 -7.04 15.49 -0.08
CA ASP A 124 -7.57 16.83 0.23
C ASP A 124 -6.64 17.59 1.18
N GLY A 125 -6.35 18.84 0.84
CA GLY A 125 -5.47 19.71 1.63
C GLY A 125 -3.98 19.51 1.39
N TYR A 126 -3.61 18.71 0.39
CA TYR A 126 -2.25 18.57 -0.11
C TYR A 126 -2.14 19.06 -1.55
N ASP A 127 -0.92 19.34 -1.97
CA ASP A 127 -0.58 19.72 -3.34
C ASP A 127 0.59 18.87 -3.85
N VAL A 128 0.50 18.43 -5.11
CA VAL A 128 1.58 17.72 -5.82
C VAL A 128 1.65 18.31 -7.22
N SER A 129 2.71 19.07 -7.49
CA SER A 129 2.89 19.80 -8.74
C SER A 129 3.62 19.00 -9.81
N GLU A 130 4.30 17.93 -9.44
CA GLU A 130 5.09 17.11 -10.35
C GLU A 130 4.17 16.27 -11.27
N PRO A 131 4.42 16.28 -12.60
CA PRO A 131 3.50 15.67 -13.56
C PRO A 131 3.59 14.13 -13.65
N THR A 132 4.63 13.55 -13.04
CA THR A 132 4.92 12.11 -13.18
C THR A 132 5.15 11.49 -11.81
N VAL A 133 4.69 10.26 -11.63
CA VAL A 133 4.96 9.44 -10.45
C VAL A 133 5.67 8.15 -10.84
N ILE A 134 6.79 7.90 -10.19
CA ILE A 134 7.48 6.60 -10.19
C ILE A 134 6.98 5.83 -8.99
N VAL A 135 6.49 4.62 -9.19
CA VAL A 135 6.05 3.75 -8.08
C VAL A 135 7.00 2.56 -7.96
N LEU A 136 7.41 2.30 -6.73
CA LEU A 136 8.32 1.24 -6.34
C LEU A 136 7.58 0.17 -5.54
N GLY A 137 7.91 -1.10 -5.78
CA GLY A 137 7.46 -2.21 -4.94
C GLY A 137 8.62 -2.84 -4.18
N LEU A 138 8.44 -3.03 -2.88
CA LEU A 138 9.41 -3.62 -1.94
C LEU A 138 8.87 -5.00 -1.53
N ALA A 139 9.50 -6.07 -1.99
CA ALA A 139 9.05 -7.44 -1.70
C ALA A 139 9.12 -7.75 -0.21
N GLN A 140 8.08 -8.42 0.29
CA GLN A 140 8.02 -8.95 1.65
C GLN A 140 8.43 -10.41 1.66
N ASP A 141 9.15 -10.81 2.70
CA ASP A 141 9.46 -12.21 2.95
C ASP A 141 8.19 -12.96 3.34
N TYR A 142 7.77 -13.89 2.48
CA TYR A 142 6.59 -14.71 2.74
C TYR A 142 6.73 -15.57 3.99
N GLU A 143 7.94 -16.07 4.30
CA GLU A 143 8.18 -16.90 5.49
C GLU A 143 7.95 -16.10 6.78
N MET A 144 8.20 -14.81 6.77
CA MET A 144 7.85 -13.89 7.86
C MET A 144 6.36 -13.56 7.85
N MET A 145 5.81 -13.26 6.67
CA MET A 145 4.42 -12.83 6.51
C MET A 145 3.41 -13.94 6.81
N LYS A 146 3.73 -15.21 6.56
CA LYS A 146 2.82 -16.35 6.85
C LYS A 146 2.39 -16.46 8.31
N HIS A 147 3.09 -15.78 9.20
CA HIS A 147 2.75 -15.70 10.63
C HIS A 147 1.67 -14.66 10.96
N ALA A 148 1.10 -13.96 9.96
CA ALA A 148 -0.02 -13.06 10.19
C ALA A 148 -1.33 -13.82 10.54
N PRO A 149 -2.19 -13.26 11.40
CA PRO A 149 -2.01 -12.01 12.15
C PRO A 149 -1.02 -12.17 13.31
N PRO A 150 -0.41 -11.08 13.78
CA PRO A 150 0.49 -11.11 14.94
C PRO A 150 -0.22 -11.67 16.19
N ARG A 151 0.55 -12.33 17.05
CA ARG A 151 0.08 -12.91 18.31
C ARG A 151 1.12 -12.70 19.41
N PRO A 152 0.76 -12.76 20.69
CA PRO A 152 1.74 -12.75 21.77
C PRO A 152 2.86 -13.77 21.51
N GLY A 153 4.11 -13.32 21.55
CA GLY A 153 5.27 -14.15 21.26
C GLY A 153 5.55 -14.44 19.78
N ASN A 154 4.71 -13.94 18.86
CA ASN A 154 4.92 -14.10 17.42
C ASN A 154 4.61 -12.80 16.67
N HIS A 155 5.62 -11.99 16.39
CA HIS A 155 5.54 -10.68 15.74
C HIS A 155 6.24 -10.65 14.38
N TYR A 156 6.58 -11.80 13.78
CA TYR A 156 7.34 -11.89 12.53
C TYR A 156 6.72 -11.05 11.40
N SER A 157 5.40 -11.13 11.19
CA SER A 157 4.74 -10.37 10.14
C SER A 157 4.80 -8.85 10.37
N ASN A 158 4.71 -8.38 11.62
CA ASN A 158 4.86 -6.96 11.93
C ASN A 158 6.29 -6.48 11.74
N THR A 159 7.28 -7.27 12.16
CA THR A 159 8.70 -6.98 11.93
C THR A 159 8.97 -6.84 10.44
N GLU A 160 8.44 -7.76 9.62
CA GLU A 160 8.61 -7.71 8.19
C GLU A 160 7.95 -6.49 7.55
N VAL A 161 6.70 -6.18 7.93
CA VAL A 161 6.01 -4.98 7.46
C VAL A 161 6.81 -3.71 7.76
N ARG A 162 7.38 -3.59 8.96
CA ARG A 162 8.19 -2.43 9.35
C ARG A 162 9.50 -2.35 8.57
N ARG A 163 10.18 -3.50 8.40
CA ARG A 163 11.39 -3.58 7.57
C ARG A 163 11.12 -3.03 6.17
N GLN A 164 10.01 -3.40 5.56
CA GLN A 164 9.67 -2.95 4.21
C GLN A 164 9.26 -1.48 4.16
N TYR A 165 8.69 -0.90 5.21
CA TYR A 165 8.49 0.56 5.27
C TYR A 165 9.83 1.31 5.34
N ASN A 166 10.80 0.82 6.10
CA ASN A 166 12.13 1.43 6.15
C ASN A 166 12.86 1.30 4.80
N ARG A 167 12.78 0.12 4.15
CA ARG A 167 13.30 -0.07 2.79
C ARG A 167 12.64 0.90 1.80
N GLY A 168 11.32 1.05 1.85
CA GLY A 168 10.58 1.98 1.00
C GLY A 168 11.01 3.44 1.20
N ALA A 169 11.26 3.83 2.45
CA ALA A 169 11.76 5.16 2.76
C ALA A 169 13.17 5.38 2.17
N ARG A 170 14.08 4.42 2.32
CA ARG A 170 15.43 4.48 1.72
C ARG A 170 15.36 4.51 0.19
N ALA A 171 14.61 3.58 -0.40
CA ALA A 171 14.48 3.47 -1.85
C ALA A 171 13.96 4.77 -2.47
N SER A 172 12.86 5.32 -1.94
CA SER A 172 12.26 6.55 -2.47
C SER A 172 13.15 7.77 -2.27
N LYS A 173 13.79 7.92 -1.11
CA LYS A 173 14.68 9.05 -0.83
C LYS A 173 15.98 8.99 -1.66
N ASN A 174 16.58 7.81 -1.80
CA ASN A 174 17.77 7.64 -2.63
C ASN A 174 17.45 7.93 -4.10
N LEU A 175 16.33 7.43 -4.62
CA LEU A 175 15.90 7.73 -5.98
C LEU A 175 15.59 9.22 -6.16
N ALA A 176 14.91 9.85 -5.21
CA ALA A 176 14.63 11.29 -5.26
C ALA A 176 15.94 12.11 -5.26
N ASN A 177 16.91 11.77 -4.41
CA ASN A 177 18.20 12.44 -4.38
C ASN A 177 19.00 12.21 -5.68
N PHE A 178 18.95 11.01 -6.25
CA PHE A 178 19.54 10.73 -7.55
C PHE A 178 18.95 11.64 -8.64
N ILE A 179 17.62 11.73 -8.73
CA ILE A 179 16.92 12.58 -9.71
C ILE A 179 17.22 14.07 -9.46
N ARG A 180 17.27 14.51 -8.20
CA ARG A 180 17.63 15.88 -7.83
C ARG A 180 19.07 16.22 -8.26
N GLY A 181 19.99 15.26 -8.16
CA GLY A 181 21.37 15.39 -8.68
C GLY A 181 21.44 15.56 -10.21
N LEU A 182 20.43 15.12 -10.94
CA LEU A 182 20.28 15.33 -12.38
C LEU A 182 19.71 16.72 -12.75
N GLY A 183 19.26 17.50 -11.75
CA GLY A 183 18.67 18.83 -11.92
C GLY A 183 17.15 18.84 -12.10
N PHE A 184 16.47 17.79 -11.67
CA PHE A 184 15.00 17.70 -11.73
C PHE A 184 14.40 17.68 -10.32
N LYS A 185 13.18 18.20 -10.18
CA LYS A 185 12.43 18.09 -8.94
C LYS A 185 12.08 16.61 -8.68
N ALA A 186 12.17 16.18 -7.45
CA ALA A 186 11.72 14.86 -7.02
C ALA A 186 11.32 14.88 -5.54
N THR A 187 10.15 14.33 -5.25
CA THR A 187 9.59 14.26 -3.90
C THR A 187 9.29 12.80 -3.55
N PRO A 188 9.88 12.23 -2.47
CA PRO A 188 9.63 10.85 -2.08
C PRO A 188 8.35 10.74 -1.26
N HIS A 189 7.60 9.65 -1.47
CA HIS A 189 6.39 9.25 -0.74
C HIS A 189 6.57 7.84 -0.20
N HIS A 190 6.38 7.64 1.10
CA HIS A 190 6.55 6.34 1.74
C HIS A 190 5.76 6.20 3.04
N GLY A 191 5.41 4.96 3.42
CA GLY A 191 4.78 4.67 4.72
C GLY A 191 5.73 4.71 5.92
N PRO A 192 5.23 4.43 7.13
CA PRO A 192 3.88 3.94 7.41
C PRO A 192 2.78 5.01 7.40
N ASP A 193 3.13 6.27 7.67
CA ASP A 193 2.16 7.37 7.67
C ASP A 193 1.82 7.76 6.23
N ALA A 194 0.58 8.22 6.03
CA ALA A 194 0.16 8.76 4.76
C ALA A 194 0.56 10.25 4.66
N ASP A 195 0.89 10.65 3.45
CA ASP A 195 1.16 12.05 3.10
C ASP A 195 0.26 12.51 1.95
N ALA A 196 0.79 13.25 0.98
CA ALA A 196 0.02 13.83 -0.10
C ALA A 196 -0.57 12.80 -1.09
N LEU A 197 0.04 11.61 -1.25
CA LEU A 197 -0.24 10.72 -2.38
C LEU A 197 -0.91 9.41 -1.97
N ALA A 198 -2.06 9.11 -2.56
CA ALA A 198 -2.65 7.77 -2.53
C ALA A 198 -1.91 6.86 -3.53
N MET A 199 -0.91 6.11 -3.06
CA MET A 199 -0.03 5.30 -3.91
C MET A 199 -0.71 4.14 -4.63
N MET A 200 -1.83 3.61 -4.11
CA MET A 200 -2.51 2.45 -4.71
C MET A 200 -3.00 2.69 -6.15
N PRO A 201 -3.78 3.75 -6.45
CA PRO A 201 -4.22 4.00 -7.82
C PRO A 201 -3.04 4.32 -8.75
N ALA A 202 -2.02 5.04 -8.26
CA ALA A 202 -0.80 5.30 -9.02
C ALA A 202 -0.08 3.99 -9.40
N ALA A 203 0.02 3.04 -8.47
CA ALA A 203 0.64 1.74 -8.72
C ALA A 203 -0.14 0.89 -9.76
N LEU A 204 -1.47 0.95 -9.73
CA LEU A 204 -2.30 0.29 -10.75
C LEU A 204 -2.08 0.91 -12.15
N ALA A 205 -2.06 2.24 -12.24
CA ALA A 205 -1.78 2.96 -13.47
C ALA A 205 -0.36 2.73 -14.00
N ALA A 206 0.61 2.62 -13.09
CA ALA A 206 2.01 2.33 -13.41
C ALA A 206 2.29 0.85 -13.75
N GLY A 207 1.25 -0.01 -13.78
CA GLY A 207 1.38 -1.40 -14.18
C GLY A 207 1.99 -2.33 -13.13
N LEU A 208 1.89 -2.00 -11.83
CA LEU A 208 2.41 -2.86 -10.78
C LEU A 208 1.49 -4.05 -10.46
N GLY A 209 0.30 -4.12 -11.03
CA GLY A 209 -0.62 -5.22 -10.87
C GLY A 209 -2.09 -4.84 -10.94
N GLU A 210 -2.97 -5.73 -10.46
CA GLU A 210 -4.42 -5.53 -10.39
C GLU A 210 -4.91 -5.45 -8.95
N LEU A 211 -6.03 -4.74 -8.71
CA LEU A 211 -6.63 -4.64 -7.38
C LEU A 211 -7.28 -5.96 -6.96
N GLY A 212 -6.80 -6.56 -5.89
CA GLY A 212 -7.38 -7.76 -5.32
C GLY A 212 -8.62 -7.49 -4.45
N LYS A 213 -9.48 -8.51 -4.26
CA LYS A 213 -10.67 -8.44 -3.40
C LYS A 213 -10.37 -7.99 -1.96
N HIS A 214 -9.21 -8.34 -1.46
CA HIS A 214 -8.72 -7.93 -0.12
C HIS A 214 -8.26 -6.46 -0.03
N GLY A 215 -8.44 -5.67 -1.08
CA GLY A 215 -8.11 -4.24 -1.08
C GLY A 215 -6.63 -3.91 -1.26
N SER A 216 -5.76 -4.90 -1.52
CA SER A 216 -4.35 -4.71 -1.87
C SER A 216 -4.09 -5.06 -3.33
N ILE A 217 -2.95 -4.63 -3.87
CA ILE A 217 -2.53 -4.96 -5.24
C ILE A 217 -2.04 -6.40 -5.29
N ILE A 218 -2.38 -7.10 -6.37
CA ILE A 218 -1.83 -8.40 -6.74
C ILE A 218 -0.88 -8.17 -7.91
N ASN A 219 0.40 -8.44 -7.72
CA ASN A 219 1.42 -8.43 -8.76
C ASN A 219 1.59 -9.83 -9.35
N ARG A 220 1.93 -9.92 -10.65
CA ARG A 220 2.07 -11.21 -11.33
C ARG A 220 3.23 -12.09 -10.86
N GLN A 221 4.20 -11.52 -10.14
CA GLN A 221 5.37 -12.22 -9.60
C GLN A 221 5.31 -12.36 -8.08
N LEU A 222 5.00 -11.27 -7.38
CA LEU A 222 5.05 -11.17 -5.92
C LEU A 222 3.71 -11.45 -5.24
N GLY A 223 2.61 -11.62 -6.02
CA GLY A 223 1.28 -11.65 -5.42
C GLY A 223 1.00 -10.36 -4.66
N SER A 224 0.50 -10.45 -3.41
CA SER A 224 0.27 -9.27 -2.57
C SER A 224 1.36 -9.06 -1.51
N ASN A 225 2.51 -9.74 -1.64
CA ASN A 225 3.60 -9.67 -0.67
C ASN A 225 4.60 -8.56 -1.02
N PHE A 226 4.16 -7.31 -1.05
CA PHE A 226 5.03 -6.16 -1.22
C PHE A 226 4.43 -4.89 -0.62
N ARG A 227 5.28 -3.91 -0.37
CA ARG A 227 4.91 -2.55 0.04
C ARG A 227 5.21 -1.58 -1.08
N LEU A 228 4.52 -0.44 -1.05
CA LEU A 228 4.71 0.63 -2.01
C LEU A 228 5.55 1.75 -1.41
N ALA A 229 6.37 2.35 -2.26
CA ALA A 229 6.91 3.68 -2.11
C ALA A 229 6.83 4.38 -3.46
N ALA A 230 6.93 5.70 -3.49
CA ALA A 230 6.85 6.43 -4.74
C ALA A 230 7.76 7.66 -4.74
N VAL A 231 8.02 8.19 -5.93
CA VAL A 231 8.68 9.47 -6.15
C VAL A 231 7.90 10.23 -7.20
N THR A 232 7.39 11.43 -6.87
CA THR A 232 6.86 12.35 -7.86
C THR A 232 7.97 13.20 -8.43
N THR A 233 7.94 13.51 -9.74
CA THR A 233 9.05 14.20 -10.43
C THR A 233 8.61 14.92 -11.69
N ASP A 234 9.37 15.94 -12.08
CA ASP A 234 9.29 16.61 -13.38
C ASP A 234 10.30 16.06 -14.40
N LEU A 235 11.01 14.97 -14.06
CA LEU A 235 11.88 14.26 -15.01
C LEU A 235 11.02 13.66 -16.13
N PRO A 236 11.33 13.90 -17.41
CA PRO A 236 10.58 13.31 -18.52
C PRO A 236 10.85 11.80 -18.58
N LEU A 237 9.78 11.00 -18.43
CA LEU A 237 9.84 9.54 -18.40
C LEU A 237 8.83 8.92 -19.36
N ILE A 238 9.10 7.72 -19.84
CA ILE A 238 8.13 6.88 -20.57
C ILE A 238 7.16 6.27 -19.58
N LEU A 239 5.86 6.50 -19.80
CA LEU A 239 4.80 5.98 -18.96
C LEU A 239 4.54 4.50 -19.24
N ASN A 240 4.25 3.74 -18.20
CA ASN A 240 3.74 2.38 -18.32
C ASN A 240 2.22 2.37 -18.59
N SER A 241 1.72 1.22 -19.01
CA SER A 241 0.29 0.92 -19.06
C SER A 241 -0.10 0.00 -17.89
N PRO A 242 -1.37 0.02 -17.45
CA PRO A 242 -1.89 -0.93 -16.48
C PRO A 242 -1.60 -2.38 -16.88
N ASP A 243 -1.19 -3.21 -15.92
CA ASP A 243 -0.91 -4.63 -16.14
C ASP A 243 -2.13 -5.48 -15.80
N VAL A 244 -2.83 -5.97 -16.82
CA VAL A 244 -4.03 -6.81 -16.69
C VAL A 244 -3.67 -8.25 -17.03
N PHE A 245 -3.78 -9.16 -16.04
CA PHE A 245 -3.41 -10.57 -16.21
C PHE A 245 -4.41 -11.55 -15.60
N GLY A 246 -5.59 -11.07 -15.21
CA GLY A 246 -6.71 -11.87 -14.77
C GLY A 246 -6.83 -12.04 -13.24
N ALA A 247 -6.09 -11.32 -12.43
CA ALA A 247 -6.23 -11.39 -10.98
C ALA A 247 -7.58 -10.83 -10.51
N ASP A 248 -8.07 -9.76 -11.13
CA ASP A 248 -9.38 -9.20 -10.84
C ASP A 248 -10.52 -10.19 -11.18
N ALA A 249 -10.45 -10.82 -12.36
CA ALA A 249 -11.40 -11.86 -12.77
C ALA A 249 -11.35 -13.09 -11.84
N PHE A 250 -10.14 -13.51 -11.43
CA PHE A 250 -9.98 -14.59 -10.45
C PHE A 250 -10.67 -14.25 -9.13
N CYS A 251 -10.51 -13.02 -8.65
CA CYS A 251 -11.09 -12.54 -7.39
C CYS A 251 -12.63 -12.62 -7.40
N THR A 252 -13.29 -12.53 -8.56
CA THR A 252 -14.76 -12.64 -8.68
C THR A 252 -15.26 -13.96 -8.08
N HIS A 253 -14.55 -15.05 -8.31
CA HIS A 253 -14.94 -16.40 -7.88
C HIS A 253 -14.16 -16.91 -6.66
N CYS A 254 -13.09 -16.24 -6.27
CA CYS A 254 -12.28 -16.62 -5.11
C CYS A 254 -12.83 -15.98 -3.84
N HIS A 255 -13.03 -16.79 -2.79
CA HIS A 255 -13.53 -16.35 -1.49
C HIS A 255 -12.53 -16.53 -0.35
N VAL A 256 -11.30 -16.99 -0.63
CA VAL A 256 -10.32 -17.36 0.41
C VAL A 256 -10.07 -16.24 1.41
N CYS A 257 -9.86 -15.01 0.94
CA CYS A 257 -9.62 -13.87 1.84
C CYS A 257 -10.90 -13.42 2.58
N THR A 258 -12.06 -13.52 1.94
CA THR A 258 -13.36 -13.20 2.55
C THR A 258 -13.68 -14.18 3.68
N ASP A 259 -13.54 -15.49 3.40
CA ASP A 259 -13.89 -16.55 4.35
C ASP A 259 -12.90 -16.59 5.54
N ALA A 260 -11.65 -16.18 5.31
CA ALA A 260 -10.62 -16.13 6.36
C ALA A 260 -10.71 -14.87 7.23
N CYS A 261 -11.40 -13.82 6.80
CA CYS A 261 -11.44 -12.53 7.50
C CYS A 261 -12.23 -12.65 8.82
N PRO A 262 -11.62 -12.48 10.01
CA PRO A 262 -12.31 -12.64 11.28
C PRO A 262 -13.50 -11.70 11.45
N PRO A 263 -13.39 -10.37 11.17
CA PRO A 263 -14.51 -9.44 11.32
C PRO A 263 -15.43 -9.36 10.07
N ASP A 264 -15.33 -10.24 9.08
CA ASP A 264 -16.10 -10.19 7.82
C ASP A 264 -16.05 -8.83 7.11
N ALA A 265 -14.87 -8.21 7.10
CA ALA A 265 -14.68 -6.86 6.54
C ALA A 265 -14.53 -6.84 5.01
N ILE A 266 -14.17 -7.97 4.38
CA ILE A 266 -13.92 -8.02 2.94
C ILE A 266 -15.23 -8.27 2.19
N MET A 267 -15.67 -7.28 1.43
CA MET A 267 -16.92 -7.37 0.69
C MET A 267 -16.84 -8.41 -0.43
N LYS A 268 -17.90 -9.20 -0.60
CA LYS A 268 -17.94 -10.31 -1.58
C LYS A 268 -18.05 -9.80 -3.02
N THR A 269 -18.58 -8.59 -3.21
CA THR A 269 -18.78 -7.94 -4.50
C THR A 269 -18.09 -6.58 -4.52
N LYS A 270 -17.78 -6.11 -5.72
CA LYS A 270 -17.26 -4.75 -5.92
C LYS A 270 -18.29 -3.71 -5.47
N GLN A 271 -17.81 -2.57 -5.05
CA GLN A 271 -18.59 -1.44 -4.59
C GLN A 271 -18.25 -0.19 -5.40
N THR A 272 -19.17 0.75 -5.50
CA THR A 272 -18.88 2.08 -6.06
C THR A 272 -18.28 2.94 -4.95
N VAL A 273 -17.09 3.44 -5.18
CA VAL A 273 -16.35 4.26 -4.22
C VAL A 273 -15.74 5.44 -4.97
N ARG A 274 -16.19 6.66 -4.66
CA ARG A 274 -15.75 7.88 -5.37
C ARG A 274 -15.76 7.72 -6.90
N GLY A 275 -16.89 7.25 -7.43
CA GLY A 275 -17.10 7.08 -8.87
C GLY A 275 -16.46 5.84 -9.50
N VAL A 276 -15.70 5.05 -8.77
CA VAL A 276 -15.00 3.86 -9.28
C VAL A 276 -15.66 2.59 -8.75
N HIS A 277 -16.04 1.65 -9.63
CA HIS A 277 -16.53 0.33 -9.25
C HIS A 277 -15.37 -0.62 -9.00
N LYS A 278 -15.09 -0.93 -7.73
CA LYS A 278 -13.89 -1.66 -7.31
C LYS A 278 -14.11 -2.55 -6.09
N TRP A 279 -13.18 -3.45 -5.82
CA TRP A 279 -13.11 -4.19 -4.56
C TRP A 279 -12.95 -3.22 -3.40
N TYR A 280 -13.64 -3.51 -2.30
CA TYR A 280 -13.64 -2.67 -1.10
C TYR A 280 -13.58 -3.51 0.16
N VAL A 281 -12.87 -3.01 1.15
CA VAL A 281 -12.80 -3.56 2.51
C VAL A 281 -13.48 -2.57 3.43
N ASP A 282 -14.47 -3.06 4.18
CA ASP A 282 -15.21 -2.30 5.18
C ASP A 282 -14.26 -1.87 6.30
N PHE A 283 -14.00 -0.56 6.38
CA PHE A 283 -13.08 0.00 7.35
C PHE A 283 -13.57 -0.21 8.78
N ASP A 284 -14.85 0.06 9.03
CA ASP A 284 -15.41 0.06 10.38
C ASP A 284 -15.40 -1.35 10.99
N LYS A 285 -15.47 -2.38 10.14
CA LYS A 285 -15.28 -3.77 10.56
C LYS A 285 -13.81 -4.17 10.67
N CYS A 286 -12.96 -3.68 9.75
CA CYS A 286 -11.56 -4.09 9.68
C CYS A 286 -10.73 -3.53 10.84
N ILE A 287 -10.88 -2.23 11.14
CA ILE A 287 -10.00 -1.53 12.06
C ILE A 287 -10.04 -2.04 13.50
N PRO A 288 -11.18 -2.47 14.08
CA PRO A 288 -11.19 -3.05 15.42
C PRO A 288 -10.33 -4.32 15.55
N TYR A 289 -10.40 -5.20 14.55
CA TYR A 289 -9.57 -6.40 14.55
C TYR A 289 -8.09 -6.09 14.28
N PHE A 290 -7.83 -5.18 13.36
CA PHE A 290 -6.47 -4.70 13.08
C PHE A 290 -5.81 -4.11 14.34
N ALA A 291 -6.52 -3.28 15.08
CA ALA A 291 -6.04 -2.69 16.33
C ALA A 291 -5.83 -3.75 17.44
N HIS A 292 -6.78 -4.68 17.59
CA HIS A 292 -6.68 -5.79 18.53
C HIS A 292 -5.43 -6.65 18.32
N ARG A 293 -5.05 -6.88 17.06
CA ARG A 293 -3.89 -7.69 16.68
C ARG A 293 -2.60 -6.87 16.47
N LEU A 294 -2.66 -5.55 16.66
CA LEU A 294 -1.53 -4.65 16.37
C LEU A 294 -1.00 -4.84 14.94
N GLY A 295 -1.92 -4.86 13.99
CA GLY A 295 -1.70 -5.21 12.59
C GLY A 295 -2.28 -6.59 12.25
N CYS A 296 -2.73 -6.80 11.03
CA CYS A 296 -3.38 -8.06 10.66
C CYS A 296 -2.72 -8.72 9.46
N ALA A 297 -2.90 -8.20 8.23
CA ALA A 297 -2.42 -8.72 6.96
C ALA A 297 -2.88 -10.15 6.60
N LEU A 298 -3.78 -10.79 7.39
CA LEU A 298 -4.24 -12.16 7.17
C LEU A 298 -4.78 -12.38 5.75
N CYS A 299 -5.59 -11.45 5.26
CA CYS A 299 -6.21 -11.53 3.94
C CYS A 299 -5.19 -11.54 2.78
N MET A 300 -4.04 -10.89 2.96
CA MET A 300 -2.94 -10.90 2.00
C MET A 300 -2.21 -12.23 2.01
N VAL A 301 -1.96 -12.78 3.20
CA VAL A 301 -1.18 -14.00 3.39
C VAL A 301 -1.94 -15.25 2.94
N VAL A 302 -3.24 -15.32 3.19
CA VAL A 302 -4.06 -16.46 2.73
C VAL A 302 -4.36 -16.40 1.23
N CYS A 303 -4.12 -15.26 0.58
CA CYS A 303 -4.36 -15.10 -0.85
C CYS A 303 -3.55 -16.12 -1.65
N PRO A 304 -4.18 -16.89 -2.54
CA PRO A 304 -3.46 -17.87 -3.36
C PRO A 304 -2.31 -17.25 -4.17
N TRP A 305 -2.48 -16.00 -4.62
CA TRP A 305 -1.46 -15.27 -5.38
C TRP A 305 -0.21 -14.95 -4.55
N SER A 306 -0.33 -14.86 -3.22
CA SER A 306 0.78 -14.52 -2.33
C SER A 306 1.70 -15.69 -2.01
N ARG A 307 1.28 -16.92 -2.31
CA ARG A 307 2.10 -18.10 -2.03
C ARG A 307 3.27 -18.19 -3.03
N PRO A 308 4.49 -18.46 -2.55
CA PRO A 308 5.66 -18.58 -3.42
C PRO A 308 5.42 -19.52 -4.61
N GLY A 309 5.76 -19.09 -5.81
CA GLY A 309 5.62 -19.85 -7.05
C GLY A 309 4.20 -19.95 -7.63
N VAL A 310 3.16 -19.52 -6.90
CA VAL A 310 1.77 -19.66 -7.35
C VAL A 310 1.37 -18.56 -8.34
N ALA A 311 1.78 -17.32 -8.11
CA ALA A 311 1.40 -16.19 -8.96
C ALA A 311 1.74 -16.43 -10.44
N GLY A 312 2.99 -16.78 -10.74
CA GLY A 312 3.42 -17.09 -12.11
C GLY A 312 2.65 -18.26 -12.76
N ASN A 313 2.33 -19.30 -11.99
CA ASN A 313 1.54 -20.44 -12.47
C ASN A 313 0.09 -20.02 -12.81
N LEU A 314 -0.52 -19.15 -12.01
CA LEU A 314 -1.86 -18.63 -12.27
C LEU A 314 -1.86 -17.75 -13.52
N VAL A 315 -0.90 -16.85 -13.69
CA VAL A 315 -0.73 -16.03 -14.89
C VAL A 315 -0.64 -16.91 -16.14
N ALA A 316 0.24 -17.92 -16.13
CA ALA A 316 0.38 -18.85 -17.26
C ALA A 316 -0.90 -19.63 -17.57
N LYS A 317 -1.68 -20.00 -16.54
CA LYS A 317 -2.96 -20.68 -16.71
C LYS A 317 -4.02 -19.77 -17.33
N PHE A 318 -4.09 -18.51 -16.93
CA PHE A 318 -5.03 -17.54 -17.50
C PHE A 318 -4.68 -17.19 -18.95
N ALA A 319 -3.40 -16.95 -19.26
CA ALA A 319 -2.95 -16.69 -20.62
C ALA A 319 -3.35 -17.79 -21.61
N ARG A 320 -3.31 -19.08 -21.18
CA ARG A 320 -3.73 -20.23 -22.02
C ARG A 320 -5.25 -20.32 -22.23
N ARG A 321 -6.06 -19.70 -21.36
CA ARG A 321 -7.52 -19.71 -21.49
C ARG A 321 -8.06 -18.56 -22.35
N SER A 322 -7.21 -17.57 -22.61
CA SER A 322 -7.55 -16.38 -23.40
C SER A 322 -7.14 -16.54 -24.88
N GLN A 323 -6.50 -17.65 -25.22
CA GLN A 323 -6.21 -18.12 -26.60
C GLN A 323 -7.30 -19.07 -27.05
#